data_94e391b80d5da7813e479647bec43df8
#
_entry.id   94e391b80d5da7813e479647bec43df8
#
_cell.length_a   1.000
_cell.length_b   1.000
_cell.length_c   1.000
_cell.angle_alpha   90.00
_cell.angle_beta   90.00
_cell.angle_gamma   90.00
#
_symmetry.space_group_name_H-M   'P 1'
#
loop_
_entity.id
_entity.type
_entity.pdbx_description
1 polymer ?
#
loop_
_entity_poly.entity_id
_entity_poly.type
_entity_poly.pdbx_seq_one_letter_code
_entity_poly.pdbx_strand_id
1 'polypeptide(L)'
;MLPLLPSRTALLLIDMQRDFCAPGGYADQAGLDIQCLRAPIPAQQRLLAAARAAGMLVVHTREGHRSDLSDLPAWKRIRAERSGAPIGAAGPLGRLLVR
;
A
#
# COMPACT_ATOMS: atom_id res chain seq x y z
N MET A 1 -25.49 -16.80 2.98
CA MET A 1 -24.19 -16.18 3.39
C MET A 1 -23.32 -17.26 4.04
N LEU A 2 -22.10 -17.42 3.58
CA LEU A 2 -21.16 -18.34 4.23
C LEU A 2 -20.66 -17.72 5.53
N PRO A 3 -20.61 -18.43 6.65
CA PRO A 3 -20.07 -17.91 7.89
C PRO A 3 -18.56 -17.68 7.75
N LEU A 4 -18.10 -16.55 8.26
CA LEU A 4 -16.69 -16.21 8.29
C LEU A 4 -16.05 -16.87 9.50
N LEU A 5 -15.22 -17.88 9.24
CA LEU A 5 -14.50 -18.61 10.30
C LEU A 5 -13.10 -18.00 10.49
N PRO A 6 -12.78 -17.38 11.62
CA PRO A 6 -11.49 -16.73 11.84
C PRO A 6 -10.28 -17.65 11.59
N SER A 7 -10.37 -18.92 11.98
CA SER A 7 -9.30 -19.91 11.79
C SER A 7 -9.06 -20.29 10.30
N ARG A 8 -9.96 -19.92 9.40
CA ARG A 8 -9.91 -20.24 7.97
C ARG A 8 -9.94 -18.99 7.09
N THR A 9 -9.77 -17.83 7.69
CA THR A 9 -9.87 -16.53 7.01
C THR A 9 -8.61 -15.71 7.27
N ALA A 10 -8.17 -14.96 6.28
CA ALA A 10 -7.10 -13.98 6.41
C ALA A 10 -7.60 -12.59 6.04
N LEU A 11 -7.17 -11.58 6.77
CA LEU A 11 -7.31 -10.19 6.38
C LEU A 11 -6.05 -9.74 5.65
N LEU A 12 -6.19 -9.31 4.40
CA LEU A 12 -5.10 -8.74 3.61
C LEU A 12 -5.29 -7.23 3.52
N LEU A 13 -4.28 -6.48 3.96
CA LEU A 13 -4.18 -5.03 3.80
C LEU A 13 -3.11 -4.76 2.73
N ILE A 14 -3.56 -4.38 1.54
CA ILE A 14 -2.72 -4.37 0.36
C ILE A 14 -2.16 -2.96 0.14
N ASP A 15 -0.82 -2.86 0.20
CA ASP A 15 -0.02 -1.69 -0.17
C ASP A 15 -0.43 -0.40 0.54
N MET A 16 -0.88 -0.51 1.78
CA MET A 16 -1.22 0.64 2.62
C MET A 16 0.06 1.30 3.14
N GLN A 17 0.81 1.89 2.21
CA GLN A 17 2.11 2.52 2.43
C GLN A 17 1.98 4.04 2.48
N ARG A 18 2.88 4.69 3.19
CA ARG A 18 2.97 6.14 3.24
C ARG A 18 3.22 6.75 1.86
N ASP A 19 3.96 6.05 1.00
CA ASP A 19 4.18 6.48 -0.38
C ASP A 19 2.90 6.57 -1.20
N PHE A 20 1.87 5.80 -0.88
CA PHE A 20 0.57 5.88 -1.55
C PHE A 20 -0.43 6.77 -0.82
N CYS A 21 -0.32 6.90 0.51
CA CYS A 21 -1.37 7.49 1.32
C CYS A 21 -0.96 8.76 2.07
N ALA A 22 0.32 9.15 2.07
CA ALA A 22 0.77 10.30 2.85
C ALA A 22 1.17 11.49 1.96
N PRO A 23 1.00 12.73 2.44
CA PRO A 23 1.56 13.90 1.77
C PRO A 23 3.07 13.75 1.58
N GLY A 24 3.58 14.14 0.41
CA GLY A 24 4.98 13.98 0.02
C GLY A 24 5.37 12.57 -0.41
N GLY A 25 4.45 11.62 -0.38
CA GLY A 25 4.67 10.27 -0.91
C GLY A 25 4.63 10.22 -2.43
N TYR A 26 4.92 9.04 -2.98
CA TYR A 26 4.96 8.83 -4.42
C TYR A 26 3.64 9.22 -5.12
N ALA A 27 2.50 8.78 -4.59
CA ALA A 27 1.20 9.07 -5.19
C ALA A 27 0.89 10.59 -5.21
N ASP A 28 1.21 11.28 -4.13
CA ASP A 28 1.07 12.74 -4.04
C ASP A 28 1.95 13.46 -5.07
N GLN A 29 3.22 13.07 -5.17
CA GLN A 29 4.15 13.61 -6.17
C GLN A 29 3.71 13.31 -7.61
N ALA A 30 3.06 12.19 -7.84
CA ALA A 30 2.49 11.82 -9.14
C ALA A 30 1.17 12.56 -9.46
N GLY A 31 0.70 13.43 -8.57
CA GLY A 31 -0.52 14.22 -8.77
C GLY A 31 -1.81 13.45 -8.54
N LEU A 32 -1.77 12.30 -7.85
CA LEU A 32 -2.96 11.55 -7.50
C LEU A 32 -3.67 12.18 -6.29
N ASP A 33 -5.00 12.06 -6.26
CA ASP A 33 -5.78 12.48 -5.10
C ASP A 33 -5.60 11.49 -3.94
N ILE A 34 -4.66 11.79 -3.05
CA ILE A 34 -4.39 10.94 -1.89
C ILE A 34 -5.54 10.90 -0.88
N GLN A 35 -6.48 11.85 -0.92
CA GLN A 35 -7.65 11.79 -0.03
C GLN A 35 -8.51 10.56 -0.32
N CYS A 36 -8.70 10.22 -1.60
CA CYS A 36 -9.37 8.99 -2.00
C CYS A 36 -8.64 7.74 -1.51
N LEU A 37 -7.30 7.75 -1.53
CA LEU A 37 -6.50 6.63 -1.04
C LEU A 37 -6.51 6.53 0.50
N ARG A 38 -6.69 7.63 1.19
CA ARG A 38 -6.76 7.70 2.66
C ARG A 38 -8.15 7.38 3.20
N ALA A 39 -9.20 7.65 2.45
CA ALA A 39 -10.58 7.51 2.89
C ALA A 39 -10.90 6.16 3.57
N PRO A 40 -10.39 5.01 3.09
CA PRO A 40 -10.66 3.72 3.73
C PRO A 40 -9.86 3.46 5.02
N ILE A 41 -8.86 4.26 5.38
CA ILE A 41 -7.98 4.00 6.53
C ILE A 41 -8.78 3.78 7.84
N PRO A 42 -9.75 4.63 8.23
CA PRO A 42 -10.48 4.41 9.48
C PRO A 42 -11.25 3.07 9.52
N ALA A 43 -11.82 2.68 8.38
CA ALA A 43 -12.51 1.39 8.26
C ALA A 43 -11.51 0.22 8.35
N GLN A 44 -10.37 0.33 7.71
CA GLN A 44 -9.32 -0.68 7.77
C GLN A 44 -8.74 -0.82 9.18
N GLN A 45 -8.59 0.26 9.92
CA GLN A 45 -8.15 0.22 11.34
C GLN A 45 -9.14 -0.58 12.20
N ARG A 46 -10.45 -0.37 12.00
CA ARG A 46 -11.48 -1.16 12.72
C ARG A 46 -11.45 -2.63 12.33
N LEU A 47 -11.32 -2.93 11.05
CA LEU A 47 -11.21 -4.30 10.55
C LEU A 47 -9.95 -4.99 11.10
N LEU A 48 -8.83 -4.30 11.11
CA LEU A 48 -7.57 -4.83 11.64
C LEU A 48 -7.67 -5.16 13.13
N ALA A 49 -8.27 -4.26 13.91
CA ALA A 49 -8.49 -4.51 15.35
C ALA A 49 -9.41 -5.72 15.58
N ALA A 50 -10.50 -5.83 14.82
CA ALA A 50 -11.44 -6.96 14.92
C ALA A 50 -10.79 -8.28 14.49
N ALA A 51 -10.02 -8.28 13.40
CA ALA A 51 -9.32 -9.47 12.91
C ALA A 51 -8.30 -9.99 13.92
N ARG A 52 -7.53 -9.09 14.53
CA ARG A 52 -6.57 -9.43 15.59
C ARG A 52 -7.27 -9.98 16.83
N ALA A 53 -8.35 -9.35 17.26
CA ALA A 53 -9.14 -9.84 18.41
C ALA A 53 -9.75 -11.23 18.16
N ALA A 54 -10.12 -11.53 16.92
CA ALA A 54 -10.64 -12.83 16.52
C ALA A 54 -9.57 -13.89 16.26
N GLY A 55 -8.28 -13.57 16.40
CA GLY A 55 -7.18 -14.51 16.10
C GLY A 55 -7.04 -14.84 14.61
N MET A 56 -7.51 -13.97 13.73
CA MET A 56 -7.43 -14.13 12.30
C MET A 56 -6.01 -13.86 11.79
N LEU A 57 -5.58 -14.56 10.73
CA LEU A 57 -4.33 -14.23 10.06
C LEU A 57 -4.43 -12.84 9.43
N VAL A 58 -3.44 -12.00 9.69
CA VAL A 58 -3.33 -10.67 9.08
C VAL A 58 -2.07 -10.59 8.23
N VAL A 59 -2.23 -10.13 7.00
CA VAL A 59 -1.13 -9.94 6.04
C VAL A 59 -1.12 -8.50 5.56
N HIS A 60 0.03 -7.84 5.68
CA HIS A 60 0.28 -6.55 5.05
C HIS A 60 1.21 -6.75 3.85
N THR A 61 0.83 -6.23 2.69
CA THR A 61 1.73 -6.18 1.54
C THR A 61 2.40 -4.81 1.45
N ARG A 62 3.55 -4.77 0.82
CA ARG A 62 4.27 -3.53 0.50
C ARG A 62 4.87 -3.66 -0.88
N GLU A 63 4.62 -2.68 -1.72
CA GLU A 63 5.27 -2.56 -3.01
C GLU A 63 6.64 -1.92 -2.86
N GLY A 64 7.58 -2.35 -3.68
CA GLY A 64 8.92 -1.78 -3.82
C GLY A 64 9.70 -2.56 -4.85
N HIS A 65 10.85 -2.01 -5.23
CA HIS A 65 11.76 -2.63 -6.19
C HIS A 65 13.10 -2.96 -5.54
N ARG A 66 13.90 -3.77 -6.22
CA ARG A 66 15.29 -3.99 -5.83
C ARG A 66 16.07 -2.68 -5.90
N SER A 67 17.12 -2.57 -5.11
CA SER A 67 17.92 -1.34 -5.05
C SER A 67 18.54 -0.94 -6.39
N ASP A 68 18.85 -1.91 -7.23
CA ASP A 68 19.38 -1.71 -8.57
C ASP A 68 18.28 -1.52 -9.65
N LEU A 69 17.00 -1.58 -9.25
CA LEU A 69 15.83 -1.48 -10.14
C LEU A 69 15.78 -2.54 -11.23
N SER A 70 16.47 -3.67 -11.07
CA SER A 70 16.51 -4.75 -12.07
C SER A 70 15.15 -5.40 -12.30
N ASP A 71 14.24 -5.29 -11.33
CA ASP A 71 12.86 -5.79 -11.38
C ASP A 71 11.84 -4.75 -11.84
N LEU A 72 12.28 -3.54 -12.24
CA LEU A 72 11.40 -2.48 -12.76
C LEU A 72 11.25 -2.62 -14.28
N PRO A 73 10.05 -3.01 -14.77
CA PRO A 73 9.83 -3.13 -16.21
C PRO A 73 9.96 -1.78 -16.94
N ALA A 74 10.47 -1.80 -18.16
CA ALA A 74 10.67 -0.59 -18.95
C ALA A 74 9.39 0.24 -19.14
N TRP A 75 8.25 -0.40 -19.40
CA TRP A 75 6.96 0.27 -19.57
C TRP A 75 6.52 1.01 -18.30
N LYS A 76 6.77 0.41 -17.13
CA LYS A 76 6.43 1.01 -15.84
C LYS A 76 7.31 2.22 -15.55
N ARG A 77 8.61 2.12 -15.84
CA ARG A 77 9.55 3.24 -15.74
C ARG A 77 9.14 4.40 -16.64
N ILE A 78 8.89 4.14 -17.92
CA ILE A 78 8.51 5.17 -18.90
C ILE A 78 7.21 5.86 -18.46
N ARG A 79 6.22 5.11 -17.99
CA ARG A 79 4.97 5.68 -17.50
C ARG A 79 5.20 6.60 -16.30
N ALA A 80 6.00 6.19 -15.36
CA ALA A 80 6.30 6.95 -14.16
C ALA A 80 7.07 8.26 -14.49
N GLU A 81 8.06 8.17 -15.38
CA GLU A 81 8.81 9.34 -15.87
C GLU A 81 7.90 10.35 -16.56
N ARG A 82 6.98 9.89 -17.42
CA ARG A 82 6.00 10.74 -18.10
C ARG A 82 5.02 11.45 -17.14
N SER A 83 4.72 10.84 -16.01
CA SER A 83 3.88 11.45 -14.96
C SER A 83 4.65 12.43 -14.05
N GLY A 84 5.96 12.59 -14.26
CA GLY A 84 6.79 13.44 -13.43
C GLY A 84 7.14 12.86 -12.07
N ALA A 85 6.86 11.57 -11.85
CA ALA A 85 7.12 10.87 -10.60
C ALA A 85 7.93 9.59 -10.87
N PRO A 86 9.25 9.68 -11.11
CA PRO A 86 10.08 8.53 -11.39
C PRO A 86 10.12 7.58 -10.20
N ILE A 87 10.15 6.27 -10.50
CA ILE A 87 10.15 5.21 -9.47
C ILE A 87 11.57 4.99 -8.99
N GLY A 88 11.77 5.17 -7.68
CA GLY A 88 12.95 4.68 -6.95
C GLY A 88 12.69 3.33 -6.28
N ALA A 89 13.73 2.72 -5.72
CA ALA A 89 13.64 1.40 -5.09
C ALA A 89 12.70 1.37 -3.89
N ALA A 90 12.69 2.42 -3.07
CA ALA A 90 11.94 2.49 -1.83
C ALA A 90 10.87 3.59 -1.81
N GLY A 91 10.82 4.45 -2.85
CA GLY A 91 9.97 5.63 -2.89
C GLY A 91 10.43 6.76 -1.95
N PRO A 92 9.84 7.97 -2.05
CA PRO A 92 10.26 9.15 -1.27
C PRO A 92 10.08 9.00 0.24
N LEU A 93 9.07 8.26 0.70
CA LEU A 93 8.81 8.00 2.12
C LEU A 93 9.18 6.57 2.53
N GLY A 94 9.87 5.84 1.66
CA GLY A 94 10.23 4.45 1.89
C GLY A 94 9.03 3.50 1.86
N ARG A 95 9.25 2.27 2.31
CA ARG A 95 8.20 1.22 2.33
C ARG A 95 7.45 1.17 3.67
N LEU A 96 7.31 2.30 4.33
CA LEU A 96 6.63 2.36 5.61
C LEU A 96 5.12 2.27 5.44
N LEU A 97 4.47 1.46 6.26
CA LEU A 97 3.02 1.40 6.34
C LEU A 97 2.46 2.70 6.93
N VAL A 98 1.24 3.05 6.55
CA VAL A 98 0.51 4.14 7.21
C VAL A 98 0.17 3.75 8.64
N ARG A 99 0.14 4.75 9.50
CA ARG A 99 -0.26 4.61 10.90
C ARG A 99 -1.69 5.09 11.08
#